data_1191668c53afe56475f43567f0aad5c7
#
_entry.id   1191668c53afe56475f43567f0aad5c7
#
_cell.length_a   1.000
_cell.length_b   1.000
_cell.length_c   1.000
_cell.angle_alpha   90.00
_cell.angle_beta   90.00
_cell.angle_gamma   90.00
#
_symmetry.space_group_name_H-M   'P 1'
#
loop_
_entity.id
_entity.type
_entity.pdbx_description
1 polymer ?
#
loop_
_entity_poly.entity_id
_entity_poly.type
_entity_poly.pdbx_seq_one_letter_code
_entity_poly.pdbx_strand_id
1 'polypeptide(L)'
;MDDHTRDPSVAPPLGEPTGWRAADRQWEHATLRRAVEHGVRLFNDSAYHEAHDCFEDEWYNYGNGQPESAFCHGLVQVAAAAYKHVDFENDAGMRSLLRTALQYLHGVPDDFYGVDVAEIRQTVQAARSDPSVVDSWLVTLDGEQPLAYDRDYAYAARLD
;
A
#
# COMPACT_ATOMS: atom_id res chain seq x y z
N MET A 1 19.91 -6.40 -10.63
CA MET A 1 18.83 -5.56 -11.15
C MET A 1 18.23 -4.78 -10.01
N ASP A 2 17.85 -3.59 -10.29
CA ASP A 2 17.30 -2.71 -9.30
C ASP A 2 15.80 -2.98 -9.13
N ASP A 3 15.41 -3.50 -7.98
CA ASP A 3 14.01 -3.86 -7.71
C ASP A 3 13.07 -2.66 -7.73
N HIS A 4 13.61 -1.48 -7.46
CA HIS A 4 12.83 -0.25 -7.48
C HIS A 4 12.17 0.01 -8.83
N THR A 5 12.91 -0.30 -9.89
CA THR A 5 12.46 -0.02 -11.25
C THR A 5 12.04 -1.28 -11.98
N ARG A 6 11.49 -2.24 -11.25
CA ARG A 6 11.03 -3.48 -11.88
C ARG A 6 10.13 -3.15 -13.06
N ASP A 7 10.45 -3.75 -14.19
CA ASP A 7 9.66 -3.57 -15.40
C ASP A 7 8.25 -4.16 -15.17
N PRO A 8 7.19 -3.37 -15.34
CA PRO A 8 5.84 -3.88 -15.13
C PRO A 8 5.43 -4.98 -16.11
N SER A 9 6.20 -5.20 -17.19
CA SER A 9 5.94 -6.30 -18.10
C SER A 9 6.55 -7.62 -17.64
N VAL A 10 7.40 -7.61 -16.62
CA VAL A 10 8.00 -8.81 -16.06
C VAL A 10 7.02 -9.47 -15.09
N ALA A 11 6.82 -10.76 -15.24
CA ALA A 11 5.87 -11.50 -14.39
C ALA A 11 6.23 -11.37 -12.90
N PRO A 12 5.22 -11.24 -12.04
CA PRO A 12 5.47 -11.19 -10.60
C PRO A 12 6.05 -12.53 -10.10
N PRO A 13 6.88 -12.49 -9.05
CA PRO A 13 7.60 -13.69 -8.60
C PRO A 13 6.70 -14.76 -7.97
N LEU A 14 5.52 -14.39 -7.48
CA LEU A 14 4.63 -15.30 -6.75
C LEU A 14 3.31 -15.55 -7.48
N GLY A 15 3.37 -15.75 -8.80
CA GLY A 15 2.17 -16.12 -9.55
C GLY A 15 1.46 -14.92 -10.17
N GLU A 16 0.14 -15.00 -10.20
CA GLU A 16 -0.66 -14.04 -10.96
C GLU A 16 -1.61 -13.27 -10.04
N PRO A 17 -1.12 -12.23 -9.35
CA PRO A 17 -2.01 -11.44 -8.50
C PRO A 17 -3.03 -10.69 -9.34
N THR A 18 -4.16 -10.35 -8.74
CA THR A 18 -5.17 -9.53 -9.42
C THR A 18 -4.55 -8.21 -9.86
N GLY A 19 -4.84 -7.81 -11.08
CA GLY A 19 -4.22 -6.65 -11.73
C GLY A 19 -3.10 -7.04 -12.70
N TRP A 20 -2.58 -8.28 -12.62
CA TRP A 20 -1.60 -8.78 -13.56
C TRP A 20 -2.31 -9.42 -14.76
N ARG A 21 -1.93 -9.03 -15.97
CA ARG A 21 -2.47 -9.56 -17.22
C ARG A 21 -1.46 -10.52 -17.81
N ALA A 22 -1.61 -11.80 -17.47
CA ALA A 22 -0.64 -12.84 -17.83
C ALA A 22 -0.45 -12.98 -19.35
N ALA A 23 -1.55 -12.87 -20.11
CA ALA A 23 -1.49 -13.00 -21.58
C ALA A 23 -0.62 -11.90 -22.21
N ASP A 24 -0.70 -10.69 -21.70
CA ASP A 24 0.04 -9.53 -22.19
C ASP A 24 1.35 -9.30 -21.45
N ARG A 25 1.56 -10.00 -20.34
CA ARG A 25 2.72 -9.85 -19.43
C ARG A 25 2.89 -8.41 -18.99
N GLN A 26 1.78 -7.80 -18.56
CA GLN A 26 1.76 -6.40 -18.12
C GLN A 26 0.80 -6.25 -16.96
N TRP A 27 1.07 -5.25 -16.11
CA TRP A 27 0.06 -4.79 -15.16
C TRP A 27 -1.03 -4.03 -15.90
N GLU A 28 -2.26 -4.22 -15.49
CA GLU A 28 -3.38 -3.50 -16.11
C GLU A 28 -3.18 -1.98 -15.99
N HIS A 29 -2.70 -1.54 -14.83
CA HIS A 29 -2.37 -0.13 -14.60
C HIS A 29 -0.93 -0.03 -14.08
N ALA A 30 0.01 0.19 -15.00
CA ALA A 30 1.43 0.24 -14.66
C ALA A 30 1.76 1.35 -13.65
N THR A 31 1.07 2.49 -13.71
CA THR A 31 1.30 3.58 -12.77
C THR A 31 0.84 3.22 -11.36
N LEU A 32 -0.23 2.44 -11.23
CA LEU A 32 -0.68 1.95 -9.92
C LEU A 32 0.36 1.01 -9.33
N ARG A 33 0.87 0.07 -10.13
CA ARG A 33 1.93 -0.83 -9.65
C ARG A 33 3.15 -0.05 -9.18
N ARG A 34 3.57 0.97 -9.91
CA ARG A 34 4.71 1.81 -9.53
C ARG A 34 4.46 2.54 -8.22
N ALA A 35 3.29 3.16 -8.07
CA ALA A 35 2.92 3.85 -6.84
C ALA A 35 2.91 2.89 -5.65
N VAL A 36 2.43 1.68 -5.84
CA VAL A 36 2.41 0.62 -4.81
C VAL A 36 3.83 0.25 -4.40
N GLU A 37 4.74 0.04 -5.36
CA GLU A 37 6.11 -0.32 -5.03
C GLU A 37 6.78 0.76 -4.19
N HIS A 38 6.68 2.03 -4.60
CA HIS A 38 7.24 3.14 -3.83
C HIS A 38 6.57 3.26 -2.46
N GLY A 39 5.25 3.24 -2.44
CA GLY A 39 4.49 3.44 -1.21
C GLY A 39 4.73 2.35 -0.17
N VAL A 40 4.75 1.09 -0.59
CA VAL A 40 4.98 -0.03 0.33
C VAL A 40 6.39 0.04 0.92
N ARG A 41 7.41 0.32 0.10
CA ARG A 41 8.78 0.43 0.59
C ARG A 41 8.92 1.56 1.60
N LEU A 42 8.31 2.70 1.32
CA LEU A 42 8.32 3.85 2.23
C LEU A 42 7.57 3.55 3.53
N PHE A 43 6.42 2.90 3.43
CA PHE A 43 5.67 2.47 4.61
C PHE A 43 6.51 1.56 5.50
N ASN A 44 7.17 0.58 4.91
CA ASN A 44 8.01 -0.37 5.64
C ASN A 44 9.25 0.28 6.26
N ASP A 45 9.66 1.43 5.73
CA ASP A 45 10.77 2.23 6.26
C ASP A 45 10.28 3.27 7.30
N SER A 46 9.05 3.17 7.73
CA SER A 46 8.39 4.09 8.67
C SER A 46 8.21 5.51 8.13
N ALA A 47 8.31 5.68 6.81
CA ALA A 47 8.06 6.96 6.14
C ALA A 47 6.57 7.03 5.75
N TYR A 48 5.71 7.11 6.76
CA TYR A 48 4.26 6.97 6.57
C TYR A 48 3.65 8.12 5.78
N HIS A 49 4.11 9.34 5.99
CA HIS A 49 3.62 10.50 5.25
C HIS A 49 3.94 10.38 3.76
N GLU A 50 5.18 9.99 3.44
CA GLU A 50 5.63 9.80 2.07
C GLU A 50 4.87 8.64 1.40
N ALA A 51 4.64 7.57 2.15
CA ALA A 51 3.84 6.45 1.65
C ALA A 51 2.40 6.89 1.33
N HIS A 52 1.80 7.66 2.22
CA HIS A 52 0.47 8.24 2.03
C HIS A 52 0.40 9.01 0.71
N ASP A 53 1.39 9.85 0.45
CA ASP A 53 1.41 10.69 -0.76
C ASP A 53 1.49 9.82 -2.02
N CYS A 54 2.26 8.75 -2.00
CA CYS A 54 2.35 7.83 -3.15
C CYS A 54 1.00 7.20 -3.47
N PHE A 55 0.29 6.71 -2.46
CA PHE A 55 -1.02 6.07 -2.66
C PHE A 55 -2.08 7.10 -3.07
N GLU A 56 -2.04 8.29 -2.48
CA GLU A 56 -3.00 9.34 -2.76
C GLU A 56 -2.88 9.84 -4.20
N ASP A 57 -1.66 9.96 -4.71
CA ASP A 57 -1.41 10.44 -6.07
C ASP A 57 -2.14 9.60 -7.12
N GLU A 58 -2.37 8.33 -6.82
CA GLU A 58 -2.97 7.40 -7.78
C GLU A 58 -4.50 7.29 -7.66
N TRP A 59 -5.07 7.61 -6.50
CA TRP A 59 -6.48 7.32 -6.24
C TRP A 59 -7.45 8.04 -7.17
N TYR A 60 -7.08 9.24 -7.66
CA TYR A 60 -7.94 10.04 -8.54
C TYR A 60 -8.10 9.46 -9.94
N ASN A 61 -7.29 8.47 -10.29
CA ASN A 61 -7.29 7.90 -11.62
C ASN A 61 -8.41 6.87 -11.83
N TYR A 62 -9.13 6.51 -10.77
CA TYR A 62 -10.11 5.42 -10.82
C TYR A 62 -11.47 5.88 -10.29
N GLY A 63 -12.55 5.38 -10.93
CA GLY A 63 -13.89 5.73 -10.56
C GLY A 63 -14.36 5.08 -9.26
N ASN A 64 -15.32 5.71 -8.60
CA ASN A 64 -15.95 5.17 -7.40
C ASN A 64 -16.52 3.78 -7.70
N GLY A 65 -16.36 2.87 -6.75
CA GLY A 65 -16.86 1.51 -6.87
C GLY A 65 -15.91 0.56 -7.56
N GLN A 66 -14.80 1.05 -8.13
CA GLN A 66 -13.80 0.18 -8.73
C GLN A 66 -12.81 -0.29 -7.65
N PRO A 67 -12.31 -1.55 -7.77
CA PRO A 67 -11.36 -2.06 -6.76
C PRO A 67 -10.09 -1.25 -6.68
N GLU A 68 -9.62 -0.67 -7.79
CA GLU A 68 -8.43 0.18 -7.80
C GLU A 68 -8.62 1.41 -6.91
N SER A 69 -9.77 2.07 -7.01
CA SER A 69 -10.08 3.22 -6.17
C SER A 69 -10.15 2.83 -4.69
N ALA A 70 -10.87 1.75 -4.38
CA ALA A 70 -11.00 1.27 -3.01
C ALA A 70 -9.64 0.88 -2.42
N PHE A 71 -8.79 0.25 -3.22
CA PHE A 71 -7.45 -0.15 -2.82
C PHE A 71 -6.60 1.07 -2.46
N CYS A 72 -6.56 2.09 -3.33
CA CYS A 72 -5.80 3.31 -3.07
C CYS A 72 -6.31 4.02 -1.81
N HIS A 73 -7.63 4.17 -1.68
CA HIS A 73 -8.23 4.80 -0.49
C HIS A 73 -7.88 4.02 0.78
N GLY A 74 -7.95 2.69 0.72
CA GLY A 74 -7.61 1.84 1.86
C GLY A 74 -6.15 2.01 2.29
N LEU A 75 -5.23 2.00 1.33
CA LEU A 75 -3.80 2.17 1.62
C LEU A 75 -3.50 3.57 2.16
N VAL A 76 -4.15 4.61 1.64
CA VAL A 76 -4.03 5.97 2.16
C VAL A 76 -4.42 6.01 3.64
N GLN A 77 -5.55 5.38 3.99
CA GLN A 77 -6.01 5.35 5.38
C GLN A 77 -5.06 4.57 6.28
N VAL A 78 -4.51 3.45 5.79
CA VAL A 78 -3.53 2.66 6.54
C VAL A 78 -2.28 3.49 6.83
N ALA A 79 -1.74 4.17 5.83
CA ALA A 79 -0.55 5.00 6.01
C ALA A 79 -0.82 6.17 6.97
N ALA A 80 -1.98 6.82 6.82
CA ALA A 80 -2.38 7.90 7.72
C ALA A 80 -2.55 7.43 9.15
N ALA A 81 -3.10 6.22 9.34
CA ALA A 81 -3.29 5.64 10.67
C ALA A 81 -1.95 5.37 11.37
N ALA A 82 -0.99 4.76 10.63
CA ALA A 82 0.34 4.51 11.16
C ALA A 82 1.03 5.82 11.52
N TYR A 83 0.88 6.84 10.70
CA TYR A 83 1.43 8.17 10.95
C TYR A 83 0.87 8.79 12.23
N LYS A 84 -0.46 8.69 12.44
CA LYS A 84 -1.11 9.18 13.65
C LYS A 84 -0.59 8.49 14.91
N HIS A 85 -0.40 7.17 14.84
CA HIS A 85 0.07 6.41 15.99
C HIS A 85 1.54 6.69 16.31
N VAL A 86 2.40 6.59 15.29
CA VAL A 86 3.86 6.63 15.51
C VAL A 86 4.36 8.05 15.71
N ASP A 87 3.90 8.99 14.86
CA ASP A 87 4.45 10.35 14.85
C ASP A 87 3.68 11.30 15.77
N PHE A 88 2.40 11.04 16.04
CA PHE A 88 1.56 11.94 16.85
C PHE A 88 1.01 11.30 18.12
N GLU A 89 1.27 10.04 18.36
CA GLU A 89 0.76 9.29 19.51
C GLU A 89 -0.77 9.43 19.66
N ASN A 90 -1.47 9.49 18.54
CA ASN A 90 -2.92 9.72 18.49
C ASN A 90 -3.64 8.41 18.13
N ASP A 91 -3.87 7.55 19.11
CA ASP A 91 -4.49 6.25 18.89
C ASP A 91 -5.99 6.33 18.57
N ALA A 92 -6.67 7.35 19.07
CA ALA A 92 -8.07 7.57 18.70
C ALA A 92 -8.21 7.90 17.22
N GLY A 93 -7.34 8.78 16.70
CA GLY A 93 -7.27 9.08 15.27
C GLY A 93 -6.88 7.85 14.46
N MET A 94 -5.88 7.09 14.94
CA MET A 94 -5.46 5.84 14.31
C MET A 94 -6.62 4.87 14.17
N ARG A 95 -7.37 4.61 15.23
CA ARG A 95 -8.49 3.65 15.19
C ARG A 95 -9.59 4.10 14.23
N SER A 96 -9.87 5.39 14.18
CA SER A 96 -10.86 5.94 13.25
C SER A 96 -10.43 5.69 11.79
N LEU A 97 -9.18 5.97 11.48
CA LEU A 97 -8.63 5.77 10.13
C LEU A 97 -8.60 4.28 9.77
N LEU A 98 -8.24 3.40 10.70
CA LEU A 98 -8.21 1.96 10.45
C LEU A 98 -9.61 1.41 10.18
N ARG A 99 -10.63 1.91 10.87
CA ARG A 99 -12.02 1.51 10.60
C ARG A 99 -12.41 1.86 9.17
N THR A 100 -12.05 3.07 8.73
CA THR A 100 -12.31 3.51 7.36
C THR A 100 -11.53 2.67 6.36
N ALA A 101 -10.28 2.33 6.67
CA ALA A 101 -9.46 1.46 5.82
C ALA A 101 -10.14 0.11 5.59
N LEU A 102 -10.69 -0.51 6.64
CA LEU A 102 -11.40 -1.79 6.50
C LEU A 102 -12.62 -1.67 5.58
N GLN A 103 -13.34 -0.57 5.65
CA GLN A 103 -14.49 -0.36 4.77
C GLN A 103 -14.06 -0.33 3.30
N TYR A 104 -12.98 0.38 2.98
CA TYR A 104 -12.47 0.43 1.62
C TYR A 104 -11.91 -0.92 1.16
N LEU A 105 -11.14 -1.59 2.02
CA LEU A 105 -10.44 -2.82 1.64
C LEU A 105 -11.35 -4.04 1.60
N HIS A 106 -12.57 -3.95 2.12
CA HIS A 106 -13.48 -5.09 2.23
C HIS A 106 -13.71 -5.81 0.90
N GLY A 107 -13.91 -5.07 -0.19
CA GLY A 107 -14.17 -5.62 -1.50
C GLY A 107 -12.95 -5.76 -2.41
N VAL A 108 -11.76 -5.45 -1.90
CA VAL A 108 -10.52 -5.54 -2.68
C VAL A 108 -10.03 -6.99 -2.66
N PRO A 109 -9.55 -7.54 -3.80
CA PRO A 109 -9.02 -8.90 -3.82
C PRO A 109 -7.90 -9.11 -2.81
N ASP A 110 -7.75 -10.34 -2.32
CA ASP A 110 -6.77 -10.70 -1.28
C ASP A 110 -5.32 -10.47 -1.72
N ASP A 111 -5.05 -10.63 -3.01
CA ASP A 111 -3.73 -10.35 -3.61
C ASP A 111 -3.96 -9.37 -4.76
N PHE A 112 -3.66 -8.11 -4.51
CA PHE A 112 -3.95 -7.05 -5.49
C PHE A 112 -2.68 -6.26 -5.76
N TYR A 113 -2.25 -6.26 -7.02
CA TYR A 113 -1.01 -5.61 -7.46
C TYR A 113 0.22 -6.09 -6.69
N GLY A 114 0.18 -7.34 -6.21
CA GLY A 114 1.28 -7.95 -5.47
C GLY A 114 1.27 -7.66 -3.97
N VAL A 115 0.34 -6.84 -3.50
CA VAL A 115 0.17 -6.57 -2.06
C VAL A 115 -0.69 -7.65 -1.43
N ASP A 116 -0.26 -8.14 -0.27
CA ASP A 116 -1.06 -9.06 0.53
C ASP A 116 -2.13 -8.28 1.29
N VAL A 117 -3.27 -8.07 0.64
CA VAL A 117 -4.38 -7.29 1.18
C VAL A 117 -5.05 -8.04 2.34
N ALA A 118 -5.13 -9.37 2.24
CA ALA A 118 -5.68 -10.18 3.32
C ALA A 118 -4.90 -9.98 4.63
N GLU A 119 -3.57 -9.96 4.55
CA GLU A 119 -2.72 -9.70 5.70
C GLU A 119 -2.94 -8.28 6.25
N ILE A 120 -3.08 -7.29 5.37
CA ILE A 120 -3.37 -5.92 5.81
C ILE A 120 -4.68 -5.89 6.61
N ARG A 121 -5.74 -6.53 6.14
CA ARG A 121 -7.02 -6.58 6.87
C ARG A 121 -6.85 -7.19 8.25
N GLN A 122 -6.10 -8.28 8.36
CA GLN A 122 -5.83 -8.95 9.64
C GLN A 122 -5.07 -8.04 10.59
N THR A 123 -4.03 -7.36 10.08
CA THR A 123 -3.22 -6.46 10.88
C THR A 123 -4.02 -5.24 11.35
N VAL A 124 -4.87 -4.69 10.49
CA VAL A 124 -5.76 -3.58 10.86
C VAL A 124 -6.67 -3.98 12.03
N GLN A 125 -7.25 -5.17 11.96
CA GLN A 125 -8.11 -5.66 13.04
C GLN A 125 -7.34 -5.82 14.34
N ALA A 126 -6.14 -6.39 14.28
CA ALA A 126 -5.28 -6.56 15.46
C ALA A 126 -4.87 -5.20 16.03
N ALA A 127 -4.51 -4.25 15.20
CA ALA A 127 -4.07 -2.92 15.63
C ALA A 127 -5.18 -2.11 16.31
N ARG A 128 -6.42 -2.33 15.93
CA ARG A 128 -7.57 -1.66 16.56
C ARG A 128 -7.72 -2.08 18.01
N SER A 129 -7.38 -3.32 18.34
CA SER A 129 -7.41 -3.84 19.72
C SER A 129 -6.12 -3.57 20.45
N ASP A 130 -4.98 -3.62 19.76
CA ASP A 130 -3.65 -3.42 20.33
C ASP A 130 -2.84 -2.48 19.42
N PRO A 131 -2.81 -1.18 19.72
CA PRO A 131 -2.08 -0.22 18.88
C PRO A 131 -0.60 -0.52 18.71
N SER A 132 0.02 -1.24 19.64
CA SER A 132 1.45 -1.59 19.55
C SER A 132 1.77 -2.45 18.32
N VAL A 133 0.78 -3.09 17.73
CA VAL A 133 0.93 -3.85 16.48
C VAL A 133 1.47 -2.96 15.36
N VAL A 134 1.09 -1.68 15.36
CA VAL A 134 1.54 -0.73 14.34
C VAL A 134 3.05 -0.50 14.39
N ASP A 135 3.66 -0.59 15.57
CA ASP A 135 5.09 -0.31 15.74
C ASP A 135 5.98 -1.27 14.95
N SER A 136 5.49 -2.47 14.66
CA SER A 136 6.24 -3.48 13.91
C SER A 136 5.54 -3.84 12.59
N TRP A 137 4.64 -3.00 12.11
CA TRP A 137 3.85 -3.30 10.93
C TRP A 137 4.66 -3.17 9.65
N LEU A 138 4.76 -4.27 8.91
CA LEU A 138 5.38 -4.30 7.59
C LEU A 138 4.36 -4.85 6.59
N VAL A 139 4.25 -4.21 5.44
CA VAL A 139 3.36 -4.63 4.36
C VAL A 139 4.09 -5.58 3.43
N THR A 140 3.46 -6.68 3.08
CA THR A 140 4.03 -7.68 2.20
C THR A 140 3.71 -7.34 0.74
N LEU A 141 4.77 -7.25 -0.07
CA LEU A 141 4.70 -7.02 -1.51
C LEU A 141 5.50 -8.12 -2.20
N ASP A 142 4.85 -8.86 -3.11
CA ASP A 142 5.46 -9.98 -3.83
C ASP A 142 6.07 -11.01 -2.88
N GLY A 143 5.45 -11.22 -1.72
CA GLY A 143 5.91 -12.18 -0.73
C GLY A 143 7.06 -11.71 0.15
N GLU A 144 7.49 -10.46 0.01
CA GLU A 144 8.59 -9.89 0.76
C GLU A 144 8.14 -8.62 1.49
N GLN A 145 8.99 -8.12 2.40
CA GLN A 145 8.74 -6.88 3.13
C GLN A 145 9.87 -5.90 2.83
N PRO A 146 9.87 -5.31 1.63
CA PRO A 146 10.99 -4.49 1.18
C PRO A 146 11.06 -3.16 1.91
N LEU A 147 12.28 -2.67 2.12
CA LEU A 147 12.56 -1.35 2.68
C LEU A 147 12.86 -0.35 1.57
N ALA A 148 12.79 0.94 1.90
CA ALA A 148 12.96 2.01 0.94
C ALA A 148 14.42 2.19 0.51
N TYR A 149 14.56 2.63 -0.74
CA TYR A 149 15.79 3.16 -1.31
C TYR A 149 15.70 4.68 -1.39
N ASP A 150 16.83 5.36 -1.61
CA ASP A 150 16.86 6.82 -1.74
C ASP A 150 15.89 7.32 -2.82
N ARG A 151 15.75 6.59 -3.90
CA ARG A 151 14.88 7.00 -5.01
C ARG A 151 13.39 6.87 -4.70
N ASP A 152 13.00 6.06 -3.71
CA ASP A 152 11.61 6.03 -3.24
C ASP A 152 11.27 7.36 -2.58
N TYR A 153 12.18 7.88 -1.77
CA TYR A 153 12.03 9.22 -1.18
C TYR A 153 12.02 10.31 -2.25
N ALA A 154 12.88 10.18 -3.27
CA ALA A 154 12.90 11.13 -4.37
C ALA A 154 11.60 11.14 -5.16
N TYR A 155 11.02 9.97 -5.36
CA TYR A 155 9.71 9.85 -6.00
C TYR A 155 8.63 10.59 -5.20
N ALA A 156 8.55 10.34 -3.90
CA ALA A 156 7.57 10.98 -3.04
C ALA A 156 7.75 12.51 -3.01
N ALA A 157 8.99 12.97 -2.97
CA ALA A 157 9.30 14.41 -2.97
C ALA A 157 8.78 15.13 -4.22
N ARG A 158 8.71 14.44 -5.36
CA ARG A 158 8.20 15.04 -6.60
C ARG A 158 6.68 15.18 -6.62
N LEU A 159 5.98 14.53 -5.70
CA LEU A 159 4.53 14.59 -5.62
C LEU A 159 4.02 15.82 -4.86
N ASP A 160 4.89 16.46 -4.10
CA ASP A 160 4.55 17.65 -3.29
C ASP A 160 4.58 18.95 -4.10
#